data_72682e22b6f757f4367f4960be5dacd7
#
_entry.id   72682e22b6f757f4367f4960be5dacd7
#
_cell.length_a   1.000
_cell.length_b   1.000
_cell.length_c   1.000
_cell.angle_alpha   90.00
_cell.angle_beta   90.00
_cell.angle_gamma   90.00
#
_symmetry.space_group_name_H-M   'P 1'
#
loop_
_entity.id
_entity.type
_entity.pdbx_description
1 polymer ?
#
loop_
_entity_poly.entity_id
_entity_poly.type
_entity_poly.pdbx_seq_one_letter_code
_entity_poly.pdbx_strand_id
1 'polypeptide(L)'
;GDELKNLMRSGEVVASMAWDTGGWQLNDDNADITFVAPTSGALGWIDTFALPARGRADDAAYAWINFVMQPEIAAMITTSAGNFTASQGGDAGVDDALKAKYNASFPQEAIDNIKWYPSVPAGLEVLEGAALDRINAAK
;
A
#
# COMPACT_ATOMS: atom_id res chain seq x y z
N GLY A 1 6.20 -0.34 9.34
CA GLY A 1 5.10 -0.25 10.30
C GLY A 1 5.26 0.90 11.27
N ASP A 2 4.67 0.76 12.44
CA ASP A 2 4.58 1.86 13.43
C ASP A 2 5.94 2.27 14.00
N GLU A 3 6.86 1.33 14.16
CA GLU A 3 8.23 1.63 14.59
C GLU A 3 8.92 2.63 13.65
N LEU A 4 8.84 2.43 12.35
CA LEU A 4 9.37 3.35 11.36
C LEU A 4 8.74 4.74 11.48
N LYS A 5 7.41 4.81 11.64
CA LYS A 5 6.72 6.08 11.83
C LYS A 5 7.23 6.82 13.07
N ASN A 6 7.49 6.10 14.16
CA ASN A 6 8.04 6.70 15.37
C ASN A 6 9.47 7.22 15.18
N LEU A 7 10.34 6.48 14.50
CA LEU A 7 11.69 6.91 14.16
C LEU A 7 11.72 8.15 13.24
N MET A 8 10.79 8.24 12.30
CA MET A 8 10.62 9.43 11.46
C MET A 8 10.11 10.64 12.27
N ARG A 9 9.15 10.41 13.19
CA ARG A 9 8.62 11.47 14.06
C ARG A 9 9.67 12.01 15.02
N SER A 10 10.53 11.14 15.55
CA SER A 10 11.63 11.56 16.45
C SER A 10 12.80 12.23 15.73
N GLY A 11 12.86 12.14 14.40
CA GLY A 11 13.97 12.64 13.60
C GLY A 11 15.22 11.76 13.61
N GLU A 12 15.16 10.57 14.19
CA GLU A 12 16.25 9.58 14.13
C GLU A 12 16.45 9.04 12.72
N VAL A 13 15.38 8.99 11.92
CA VAL A 13 15.39 8.60 10.52
C VAL A 13 14.85 9.77 9.68
N VAL A 14 15.62 10.22 8.71
CA VAL A 14 15.27 11.37 7.84
C VAL A 14 14.77 10.94 6.45
N ALA A 15 14.98 9.69 6.06
CA ALA A 15 14.47 9.12 4.80
C ALA A 15 14.31 7.63 4.93
N SER A 16 13.23 7.07 4.40
CA SER A 16 12.96 5.63 4.44
C SER A 16 12.00 5.20 3.34
N MET A 17 12.03 3.91 3.02
CA MET A 17 10.93 3.28 2.28
C MET A 17 9.74 3.11 3.21
N ALA A 18 8.57 3.52 2.74
CA ALA A 18 7.31 3.43 3.47
C ALA A 18 6.16 3.08 2.51
N TRP A 19 5.08 2.58 3.07
CA TRP A 19 3.80 2.53 2.39
C TRP A 19 3.26 3.95 2.23
N ASP A 20 2.55 4.21 1.15
CA ASP A 20 1.90 5.49 0.86
C ASP A 20 1.03 5.98 2.04
N THR A 21 0.14 5.13 2.54
CA THR A 21 -0.72 5.45 3.70
C THR A 21 0.07 5.83 4.95
N GLY A 22 1.18 5.14 5.23
CA GLY A 22 2.08 5.47 6.34
C GLY A 22 2.80 6.80 6.13
N GLY A 23 3.24 7.06 4.90
CA GLY A 23 3.85 8.32 4.51
C GLY A 23 2.88 9.50 4.62
N TRP A 24 1.63 9.32 4.20
CA TRP A 24 0.60 10.37 4.32
C TRP A 24 0.20 10.65 5.76
N GLN A 25 0.15 9.63 6.63
CA GLN A 25 -0.06 9.84 8.06
C GLN A 25 1.08 10.66 8.69
N LEU A 26 2.33 10.40 8.31
CA LEU A 26 3.47 11.20 8.76
C LEU A 26 3.40 12.64 8.25
N ASN A 27 2.96 12.85 7.02
CA ASN A 27 2.75 14.19 6.46
C ASN A 27 1.63 14.97 7.19
N ASP A 28 0.56 14.28 7.62
CA ASP A 28 -0.50 14.90 8.43
C ASP A 28 -0.01 15.32 9.81
N ASP A 29 0.93 14.55 10.40
CA ASP A 29 1.56 14.88 11.68
C ASP A 29 2.62 15.99 11.54
N ASN A 30 3.36 16.00 10.43
CA ASN A 30 4.44 16.96 10.15
C ASN A 30 4.55 17.21 8.64
N ALA A 31 4.19 18.41 8.20
CA ALA A 31 4.20 18.84 6.81
C ALA A 31 5.60 18.83 6.15
N ASP A 32 6.68 18.79 6.93
CA ASP A 32 8.05 18.66 6.41
C ASP A 32 8.38 17.22 5.96
N ILE A 33 7.56 16.25 6.34
CA ILE A 33 7.69 14.86 5.89
C ILE A 33 6.81 14.65 4.66
N THR A 34 7.40 14.32 3.54
CA THR A 34 6.68 14.10 2.28
C THR A 34 6.86 12.67 1.79
N PHE A 35 5.76 12.04 1.38
CA PHE A 35 5.78 10.78 0.64
C PHE A 35 5.81 11.05 -0.86
N VAL A 36 6.73 10.42 -1.55
CA VAL A 36 6.85 10.54 -3.02
C VAL A 36 7.26 9.21 -3.63
N ALA A 37 6.58 8.81 -4.69
CA ALA A 37 6.98 7.68 -5.52
C ALA A 37 8.14 8.10 -6.43
N PRO A 38 9.26 7.35 -6.47
CA PRO A 38 10.39 7.68 -7.34
C PRO A 38 9.99 7.52 -8.81
N THR A 39 10.44 8.43 -9.68
CA THR A 39 10.18 8.38 -11.12
C THR A 39 10.81 7.17 -11.81
N SER A 40 11.87 6.60 -11.23
CA SER A 40 12.46 5.32 -11.65
C SER A 40 11.53 4.11 -11.47
N GLY A 41 10.44 4.27 -10.76
CA GLY A 41 9.40 3.30 -10.46
C GLY A 41 9.31 2.95 -8.97
N ALA A 42 8.09 2.99 -8.45
CA ALA A 42 7.75 2.45 -7.14
C ALA A 42 7.44 0.95 -7.23
N LEU A 43 7.43 0.27 -6.09
CA LEU A 43 6.92 -1.09 -6.01
C LEU A 43 5.39 -1.04 -5.92
N GLY A 44 4.72 -1.75 -6.81
CA GLY A 44 3.26 -1.83 -6.85
C GLY A 44 2.75 -3.21 -6.44
N TRP A 45 1.60 -3.26 -5.79
CA TRP A 45 0.89 -4.49 -5.45
C TRP A 45 -0.62 -4.28 -5.58
N ILE A 46 -1.35 -5.38 -5.56
CA ILE A 46 -2.81 -5.38 -5.55
C ILE A 46 -3.26 -6.34 -4.44
N ASP A 47 -4.04 -5.84 -3.51
CA ASP A 47 -4.73 -6.67 -2.54
C ASP A 47 -5.94 -7.33 -3.20
N THR A 48 -6.12 -8.61 -2.94
CA THR A 48 -7.18 -9.42 -3.53
C THR A 48 -7.92 -10.24 -2.48
N PHE A 49 -9.19 -10.54 -2.75
CA PHE A 49 -9.91 -11.54 -1.98
C PHE A 49 -9.64 -12.93 -2.54
N ALA A 50 -9.37 -13.89 -1.65
CA ALA A 50 -9.19 -15.30 -2.01
C ALA A 50 -10.18 -16.16 -1.25
N LEU A 51 -10.87 -17.04 -1.97
CA LEU A 51 -11.77 -18.03 -1.38
C LEU A 51 -11.00 -19.32 -1.11
N PRO A 52 -11.01 -19.84 0.13
CA PRO A 52 -10.41 -21.13 0.42
C PRO A 52 -11.12 -22.26 -0.35
N ALA A 53 -10.36 -23.15 -0.97
CA ALA A 53 -10.90 -24.24 -1.79
C ALA A 53 -11.88 -25.17 -1.04
N ARG A 54 -11.87 -25.18 0.29
CA ARG A 54 -12.77 -25.96 1.14
C ARG A 54 -13.65 -25.07 2.03
N GLY A 55 -13.91 -23.83 1.59
CA GLY A 55 -14.86 -22.92 2.23
C GLY A 55 -16.27 -23.54 2.28
N ARG A 56 -17.07 -23.13 3.27
CA ARG A 56 -18.46 -23.61 3.42
C ARG A 56 -19.49 -22.48 3.33
N ALA A 57 -19.04 -21.27 3.04
CA ALA A 57 -19.86 -20.07 3.03
C ALA A 57 -19.61 -19.23 1.76
N ASP A 58 -19.49 -19.90 0.61
CA ASP A 58 -19.14 -19.25 -0.65
C ASP A 58 -20.15 -18.17 -1.05
N ASP A 59 -21.45 -18.43 -0.88
CA ASP A 59 -22.50 -17.44 -1.18
C ASP A 59 -22.34 -16.16 -0.32
N ALA A 60 -22.04 -16.33 0.97
CA ALA A 60 -21.81 -15.19 1.86
C ALA A 60 -20.51 -14.45 1.49
N ALA A 61 -19.46 -15.17 1.10
CA ALA A 61 -18.20 -14.58 0.65
C ALA A 61 -18.40 -13.77 -0.64
N TYR A 62 -19.11 -14.32 -1.63
CA TYR A 62 -19.45 -13.57 -2.84
C TYR A 62 -20.34 -12.38 -2.58
N ALA A 63 -21.33 -12.50 -1.67
CA ALA A 63 -22.17 -11.38 -1.28
C ALA A 63 -21.32 -10.26 -0.65
N TRP A 64 -20.36 -10.60 0.22
CA TRP A 64 -19.42 -9.65 0.81
C TRP A 64 -18.53 -8.98 -0.24
N ILE A 65 -17.89 -9.76 -1.12
CA ILE A 65 -17.05 -9.23 -2.19
C ILE A 65 -17.85 -8.28 -3.08
N ASN A 66 -19.03 -8.69 -3.52
CA ASN A 66 -19.89 -7.84 -4.33
C ASN A 66 -20.31 -6.55 -3.60
N PHE A 67 -20.53 -6.62 -2.29
CA PHE A 67 -20.85 -5.43 -1.48
C PHE A 67 -19.67 -4.45 -1.43
N VAL A 68 -18.48 -4.92 -1.08
CA VAL A 68 -17.32 -4.03 -0.93
C VAL A 68 -16.80 -3.47 -2.27
N MET A 69 -17.15 -4.12 -3.38
CA MET A 69 -16.80 -3.65 -4.73
C MET A 69 -17.82 -2.68 -5.33
N GLN A 70 -18.93 -2.40 -4.65
CA GLN A 70 -19.83 -1.32 -5.10
C GLN A 70 -19.10 0.03 -5.08
N PRO A 71 -19.26 0.89 -6.09
CA PRO A 71 -18.49 2.14 -6.21
C PRO A 71 -18.53 3.00 -4.95
N GLU A 72 -19.71 3.18 -4.34
CA GLU A 72 -19.90 3.99 -3.14
C GLU A 72 -19.18 3.39 -1.93
N ILE A 73 -19.24 2.06 -1.77
CA ILE A 73 -18.59 1.34 -0.67
C ILE A 73 -17.09 1.35 -0.85
N ALA A 74 -16.62 1.10 -2.06
CA ALA A 74 -15.20 1.14 -2.41
C ALA A 74 -14.60 2.54 -2.18
N ALA A 75 -15.32 3.60 -2.55
CA ALA A 75 -14.92 4.98 -2.27
C ALA A 75 -14.84 5.28 -0.77
N MET A 76 -15.83 4.82 0.01
CA MET A 76 -15.85 4.98 1.46
C MET A 76 -14.68 4.24 2.13
N ILE A 77 -14.37 3.03 1.69
CA ILE A 77 -13.22 2.26 2.18
C ILE A 77 -11.92 2.98 1.84
N THR A 78 -11.75 3.45 0.60
CA THR A 78 -10.57 4.23 0.18
C THR A 78 -10.39 5.48 1.04
N THR A 79 -11.44 6.26 1.24
CA THR A 79 -11.38 7.48 2.06
C THR A 79 -11.01 7.17 3.52
N SER A 80 -11.51 6.05 4.07
CA SER A 80 -11.25 5.68 5.46
C SER A 80 -9.88 5.05 5.69
N ALA A 81 -9.41 4.22 4.75
CA ALA A 81 -8.18 3.45 4.88
C ALA A 81 -6.99 4.06 4.15
N GLY A 82 -7.22 4.95 3.19
CA GLY A 82 -6.19 5.55 2.35
C GLY A 82 -5.73 4.68 1.17
N ASN A 83 -6.15 3.41 1.12
CA ASN A 83 -5.79 2.51 0.01
C ASN A 83 -6.75 2.68 -1.16
N PHE A 84 -6.24 3.02 -2.33
CA PHE A 84 -7.06 3.21 -3.53
C PHE A 84 -7.67 1.90 -4.01
N THR A 85 -8.94 1.99 -4.41
CA THR A 85 -9.69 0.84 -4.91
C THR A 85 -9.42 0.58 -6.40
N ALA A 86 -9.43 -0.71 -6.79
CA ALA A 86 -9.47 -1.13 -8.17
C ALA A 86 -10.93 -1.30 -8.70
N SER A 87 -11.94 -1.03 -7.88
CA SER A 87 -13.35 -1.11 -8.29
C SER A 87 -13.68 0.01 -9.27
N GLN A 88 -14.27 -0.35 -10.41
CA GLN A 88 -14.66 0.60 -11.44
C GLN A 88 -15.64 1.65 -10.88
N GLY A 89 -15.33 2.93 -11.06
CA GLY A 89 -16.14 4.05 -10.60
C GLY A 89 -16.00 4.39 -9.11
N GLY A 90 -15.24 3.60 -8.33
CA GLY A 90 -15.00 3.89 -6.92
C GLY A 90 -14.19 5.17 -6.68
N ASP A 91 -13.35 5.55 -7.64
CA ASP A 91 -12.55 6.77 -7.60
C ASP A 91 -13.39 8.05 -7.60
N ALA A 92 -14.57 8.03 -8.22
CA ALA A 92 -15.45 9.19 -8.30
C ALA A 92 -15.92 9.69 -6.92
N GLY A 93 -16.14 8.77 -5.98
CA GLY A 93 -16.63 9.08 -4.62
C GLY A 93 -15.53 9.29 -3.58
N VAL A 94 -14.25 9.19 -3.95
CA VAL A 94 -13.13 9.42 -3.03
C VAL A 94 -13.02 10.91 -2.70
N ASP A 95 -12.63 11.21 -1.46
CA ASP A 95 -12.39 12.58 -0.97
C ASP A 95 -11.34 13.32 -1.81
N ASP A 96 -11.61 14.58 -2.14
CA ASP A 96 -10.74 15.39 -3.02
C ASP A 96 -9.36 15.67 -2.39
N ALA A 97 -9.28 15.78 -1.06
CA ALA A 97 -8.01 15.98 -0.37
C ALA A 97 -7.12 14.73 -0.49
N LEU A 98 -7.72 13.54 -0.39
CA LEU A 98 -6.98 12.28 -0.59
C LEU A 98 -6.56 12.11 -2.06
N LYS A 99 -7.40 12.47 -3.03
CA LYS A 99 -7.01 12.50 -4.46
C LYS A 99 -5.85 13.45 -4.71
N ALA A 100 -5.85 14.64 -4.08
CA ALA A 100 -4.76 15.59 -4.20
C ALA A 100 -3.44 15.05 -3.63
N LYS A 101 -3.48 14.39 -2.46
CA LYS A 101 -2.31 13.71 -1.88
C LYS A 101 -1.78 12.62 -2.81
N TYR A 102 -2.66 11.78 -3.36
CA TYR A 102 -2.29 10.77 -4.33
C TYR A 102 -1.58 11.35 -5.54
N ASN A 103 -2.19 12.35 -6.21
CA ASN A 103 -1.63 12.98 -7.41
C ASN A 103 -0.28 13.67 -7.13
N ALA A 104 -0.12 14.27 -5.95
CA ALA A 104 1.14 14.88 -5.55
C ALA A 104 2.25 13.85 -5.28
N SER A 105 1.87 12.66 -4.77
CA SER A 105 2.79 11.60 -4.40
C SER A 105 3.20 10.70 -5.56
N PHE A 106 2.33 10.55 -6.56
CA PHE A 106 2.51 9.65 -7.71
C PHE A 106 2.47 10.42 -9.03
N PRO A 107 3.59 11.05 -9.45
CA PRO A 107 3.67 11.66 -10.78
C PRO A 107 3.49 10.57 -11.86
N GLN A 108 2.94 10.96 -13.01
CA GLN A 108 2.62 10.02 -14.09
C GLN A 108 3.81 9.14 -14.48
N GLU A 109 5.02 9.68 -14.51
CA GLU A 109 6.24 8.94 -14.81
C GLU A 109 6.52 7.82 -13.79
N ALA A 110 6.24 8.05 -12.50
CA ALA A 110 6.37 7.02 -11.48
C ALA A 110 5.33 5.91 -11.65
N ILE A 111 4.09 6.28 -12.05
CA ILE A 111 3.02 5.32 -12.34
C ILE A 111 3.39 4.46 -13.55
N ASP A 112 3.86 5.06 -14.64
CA ASP A 112 4.25 4.36 -15.87
C ASP A 112 5.42 3.39 -15.64
N ASN A 113 6.27 3.68 -14.66
CA ASN A 113 7.43 2.89 -14.29
C ASN A 113 7.20 1.93 -13.11
N ILE A 114 5.97 1.77 -12.60
CA ILE A 114 5.68 0.87 -11.48
C ILE A 114 6.26 -0.52 -11.75
N LYS A 115 6.94 -1.07 -10.73
CA LYS A 115 7.47 -2.43 -10.73
C LYS A 115 6.54 -3.31 -9.90
N TRP A 116 5.76 -4.12 -10.59
CA TRP A 116 4.87 -5.07 -9.94
C TRP A 116 5.65 -6.24 -9.35
N TYR A 117 5.24 -6.70 -8.19
CA TYR A 117 5.84 -7.88 -7.58
C TYR A 117 5.69 -9.09 -8.50
N PRO A 118 6.81 -9.74 -8.89
CA PRO A 118 6.75 -10.98 -9.65
C PRO A 118 6.24 -12.13 -8.77
N SER A 119 5.91 -13.26 -9.41
CA SER A 119 5.66 -14.49 -8.66
C SER A 119 6.88 -14.86 -7.83
N VAL A 120 6.65 -15.23 -6.56
CA VAL A 120 7.73 -15.64 -5.65
C VAL A 120 8.32 -16.97 -6.13
N PRO A 121 9.59 -17.03 -6.56
CA PRO A 121 10.21 -18.29 -6.94
C PRO A 121 10.43 -19.19 -5.72
N ALA A 122 10.31 -20.50 -5.93
CA ALA A 122 10.55 -21.48 -4.87
C ALA A 122 11.96 -21.32 -4.27
N GLY A 123 12.07 -21.31 -2.96
CA GLY A 123 13.34 -21.18 -2.24
C GLY A 123 13.80 -19.74 -1.98
N LEU A 124 13.07 -18.73 -2.45
CA LEU A 124 13.41 -17.33 -2.19
C LEU A 124 13.43 -17.04 -0.68
N GLU A 125 12.48 -17.59 0.07
CA GLU A 125 12.38 -17.44 1.53
C GLU A 125 13.65 -17.89 2.27
N VAL A 126 14.34 -18.91 1.77
CA VAL A 126 15.60 -19.40 2.34
C VAL A 126 16.73 -18.40 2.10
N LEU A 127 16.79 -17.82 0.90
CA LEU A 127 17.81 -16.83 0.55
C LEU A 127 17.59 -15.51 1.33
N GLU A 128 16.34 -15.08 1.46
CA GLU A 128 15.98 -13.88 2.23
C GLU A 128 16.29 -14.07 3.72
N GLY A 129 15.94 -15.22 4.30
CA GLY A 129 16.29 -15.56 5.67
C GLY A 129 17.80 -15.52 5.92
N ALA A 130 18.58 -16.17 5.06
CA ALA A 130 20.03 -16.16 5.17
C ALA A 130 20.65 -14.75 4.99
N ALA A 131 20.06 -13.91 4.16
CA ALA A 131 20.48 -12.52 4.01
C ALA A 131 20.17 -11.70 5.28
N LEU A 132 18.99 -11.85 5.83
CA LEU A 132 18.57 -11.17 7.06
C LEU A 132 19.43 -11.59 8.26
N ASP A 133 19.74 -12.88 8.40
CA ASP A 133 20.63 -13.39 9.44
C ASP A 133 22.01 -12.76 9.37
N ARG A 134 22.57 -12.62 8.16
CA ARG A 134 23.87 -11.93 7.96
C ARG A 134 23.81 -10.45 8.33
N ILE A 135 22.73 -9.76 7.99
CA ILE A 135 22.53 -8.35 8.34
C ILE A 135 22.45 -8.19 9.86
N ASN A 136 21.70 -9.06 10.52
CA ASN A 136 21.54 -9.02 11.98
C ASN A 136 22.83 -9.38 12.74
N ALA A 137 23.64 -10.26 12.18
CA ALA A 137 24.93 -10.64 12.76
C ALA A 137 26.02 -9.56 12.57
N ALA A 138 25.81 -8.61 11.69
CA ALA A 138 26.76 -7.51 11.42
C ALA A 138 26.56 -6.28 12.31
N LYS A 139 25.56 -6.31 13.20
CA LYS A 139 25.32 -5.29 14.24
C LYS A 139 26.17 -5.58 15.47
#